data_138f0da2dabb912f9f9562d173ade9e3
#
_entry.id   138f0da2dabb912f9f9562d173ade9e3
#
_cell.length_a   1.000
_cell.length_b   1.000
_cell.length_c   1.000
_cell.angle_alpha   90.00
_cell.angle_beta   90.00
_cell.angle_gamma   90.00
#
_symmetry.space_group_name_H-M   'P 1'
#
loop_
_entity.id
_entity.type
_entity.pdbx_description
1 polymer ?
#
loop_
_entity_poly.entity_id
_entity_poly.type
_entity_poly.pdbx_seq_one_letter_code
_entity_poly.pdbx_strand_id
1 'polypeptide(L)'
;MSNHQKRLSVPNSWPVERKTETYTVKAGAGPHGEDGVPLLVLLRDVLGYVDSKKEARYALNQDSVLVNGDAISDERRPIGMFDIIAFTEREEYYRVFPDEGGRLALTPVDADAAGSRLGKIIRKEQVTGGDFQLTLHDGTNIRVEDASEYSTNDSLVIDTDDKSIVAHFVYEEGALVTAVDGQHAGDIGEVDEIVVTPGSGSNTVYASNEAGGFETVEEYVVVIDENFVDADSEFAAGSTDAADADADDA
;
A
#
# COMPACT_ATOMS: atom_id res chain seq x y z
N MET A 1 13.70 1.03 26.25
CA MET A 1 13.30 2.09 25.31
C MET A 1 11.86 2.47 25.59
N SER A 2 11.49 3.75 25.41
CA SER A 2 10.12 4.22 25.61
C SER A 2 9.20 3.67 24.51
N ASN A 3 7.99 3.24 24.89
CA ASN A 3 6.96 2.74 23.95
C ASN A 3 6.04 3.85 23.45
N HIS A 4 6.33 5.10 23.73
CA HIS A 4 5.60 6.28 23.31
C HIS A 4 6.54 7.31 22.69
N GLN A 5 5.97 8.18 21.88
CA GLN A 5 6.64 9.31 21.24
C GLN A 5 5.74 10.54 21.31
N LYS A 6 6.32 11.71 21.04
CA LYS A 6 5.50 12.93 20.93
C LYS A 6 4.64 12.88 19.68
N ARG A 7 3.36 13.23 19.81
CA ARG A 7 2.42 13.22 18.69
C ARG A 7 2.81 14.19 17.57
N LEU A 8 3.50 15.28 17.91
CA LEU A 8 4.04 16.22 16.91
C LEU A 8 5.23 15.67 16.08
N SER A 9 5.89 14.60 16.54
CA SER A 9 7.04 14.01 15.85
C SER A 9 6.70 12.82 14.96
N VAL A 10 5.42 12.44 14.86
CA VAL A 10 5.00 11.37 13.96
C VAL A 10 5.09 11.81 12.49
N PRO A 11 5.29 10.89 11.54
CA PRO A 11 5.22 11.19 10.12
C PRO A 11 3.91 11.89 9.71
N ASN A 12 3.92 12.67 8.66
CA ASN A 12 2.73 13.36 8.15
C ASN A 12 1.70 12.39 7.59
N SER A 13 2.15 11.22 7.14
CA SER A 13 1.32 10.12 6.63
C SER A 13 0.42 9.48 7.69
N TRP A 14 0.70 9.68 8.99
CA TRP A 14 -0.14 9.08 10.01
C TRP A 14 -1.52 9.74 10.10
N PRO A 15 -2.62 8.96 10.13
CA PRO A 15 -4.00 9.46 10.21
C PRO A 15 -4.37 9.91 11.63
N VAL A 16 -3.57 10.78 12.23
CA VAL A 16 -3.79 11.29 13.59
C VAL A 16 -3.78 12.81 13.64
N GLU A 17 -4.66 13.38 14.46
CA GLU A 17 -4.63 14.79 14.75
C GLU A 17 -3.45 15.14 15.66
N ARG A 18 -2.50 15.94 15.18
CA ARG A 18 -1.19 16.13 15.81
C ARG A 18 -1.21 17.01 17.07
N LYS A 19 -2.22 17.87 17.23
CA LYS A 19 -2.26 18.89 18.29
C LYS A 19 -3.26 18.59 19.41
N THR A 20 -4.03 17.51 19.30
CA THR A 20 -5.06 17.14 20.32
C THR A 20 -4.45 16.52 21.56
N GLU A 21 -3.36 15.75 21.40
CA GLU A 21 -2.70 15.03 22.48
C GLU A 21 -1.18 15.23 22.45
N THR A 22 -0.52 15.11 23.61
CA THR A 22 0.94 15.29 23.72
C THR A 22 1.72 14.08 23.22
N TYR A 23 1.20 12.89 23.48
CA TYR A 23 1.89 11.62 23.20
C TYR A 23 1.03 10.67 22.37
N THR A 24 1.72 9.81 21.65
CA THR A 24 1.11 8.66 20.94
C THR A 24 2.00 7.43 21.08
N VAL A 25 1.50 6.30 20.64
CA VAL A 25 2.24 5.03 20.63
C VAL A 25 3.39 5.14 19.64
N LYS A 26 4.53 4.54 19.97
CA LYS A 26 5.65 4.37 19.06
C LYS A 26 5.50 3.04 18.34
N ALA A 27 5.71 3.03 17.02
CA ALA A 27 5.79 1.80 16.24
C ALA A 27 6.84 0.83 16.81
N GLY A 28 6.54 -0.45 16.75
CA GLY A 28 7.45 -1.54 17.08
C GLY A 28 8.39 -1.84 15.93
N ALA A 29 9.09 -2.97 16.02
CA ALA A 29 9.81 -3.53 14.89
C ALA A 29 8.80 -4.20 13.92
N GLY A 30 9.03 -4.07 12.64
CA GLY A 30 8.16 -4.66 11.62
C GLY A 30 8.34 -4.02 10.26
N PRO A 31 7.47 -4.34 9.30
CA PRO A 31 7.44 -3.74 7.98
C PRO A 31 7.22 -2.22 8.04
N HIS A 32 7.49 -1.52 6.94
CA HIS A 32 7.32 -0.07 6.78
C HIS A 32 8.17 0.82 7.72
N GLY A 33 8.96 0.24 8.62
CA GLY A 33 9.89 0.99 9.46
C GLY A 33 9.24 2.09 10.33
N GLU A 34 9.81 3.31 10.28
CA GLU A 34 9.33 4.46 11.04
C GLU A 34 8.07 5.11 10.45
N ASP A 35 7.79 4.89 9.17
CA ASP A 35 6.62 5.44 8.47
C ASP A 35 5.35 4.66 8.78
N GLY A 36 5.48 3.41 9.20
CA GLY A 36 4.34 2.57 9.55
C GLY A 36 3.57 3.06 10.77
N VAL A 37 2.25 3.05 10.67
CA VAL A 37 1.32 3.40 11.75
C VAL A 37 1.15 2.22 12.69
N PRO A 38 1.34 2.37 14.03
CA PRO A 38 1.06 1.27 14.95
C PRO A 38 -0.38 0.78 14.84
N LEU A 39 -0.58 -0.54 14.76
CA LEU A 39 -1.92 -1.14 14.66
C LEU A 39 -2.87 -0.64 15.74
N LEU A 40 -2.39 -0.41 16.97
CA LEU A 40 -3.18 0.19 18.04
C LEU A 40 -3.78 1.56 17.68
N VAL A 41 -3.05 2.38 16.94
CA VAL A 41 -3.53 3.70 16.52
C VAL A 41 -4.70 3.55 15.55
N LEU A 42 -4.60 2.61 14.61
CA LEU A 42 -5.69 2.32 13.66
C LEU A 42 -6.91 1.77 14.38
N LEU A 43 -6.74 0.81 15.28
CA LEU A 43 -7.86 0.19 16.02
C LEU A 43 -8.57 1.16 16.96
N ARG A 44 -7.81 2.04 17.65
CA ARG A 44 -8.34 2.91 18.68
C ARG A 44 -8.69 4.32 18.18
N ASP A 45 -7.73 4.94 17.47
CA ASP A 45 -7.83 6.38 17.16
C ASP A 45 -8.50 6.63 15.80
N VAL A 46 -8.49 5.67 14.88
CA VAL A 46 -9.09 5.78 13.55
C VAL A 46 -10.44 5.07 13.49
N LEU A 47 -10.48 3.77 13.80
CA LEU A 47 -11.69 2.95 13.70
C LEU A 47 -12.56 3.04 14.96
N GLY A 48 -11.98 3.34 16.14
CA GLY A 48 -12.72 3.37 17.39
C GLY A 48 -13.25 1.99 17.84
N TYR A 49 -12.61 0.91 17.41
CA TYR A 49 -13.05 -0.46 17.74
C TYR A 49 -12.63 -0.90 19.13
N VAL A 50 -11.65 -0.22 19.71
CA VAL A 50 -11.17 -0.45 21.08
C VAL A 50 -10.93 0.88 21.78
N ASP A 51 -11.19 0.94 23.08
CA ASP A 51 -10.95 2.14 23.88
C ASP A 51 -9.53 2.15 24.46
N SER A 52 -8.92 0.99 24.62
CA SER A 52 -7.67 0.86 25.34
C SER A 52 -6.69 -0.14 24.70
N LYS A 53 -5.40 0.06 25.01
CA LYS A 53 -4.34 -0.90 24.67
C LYS A 53 -4.64 -2.32 25.21
N LYS A 54 -5.31 -2.44 26.36
CA LYS A 54 -5.64 -3.74 26.96
C LYS A 54 -6.69 -4.49 26.13
N GLU A 55 -7.69 -3.77 25.62
CA GLU A 55 -8.71 -4.32 24.72
C GLU A 55 -8.10 -4.71 23.37
N ALA A 56 -7.26 -3.86 22.79
CA ALA A 56 -6.54 -4.20 21.56
C ALA A 56 -5.77 -5.51 21.72
N ARG A 57 -4.98 -5.66 22.78
CA ARG A 57 -4.25 -6.91 23.05
C ARG A 57 -5.17 -8.10 23.26
N TYR A 58 -6.33 -7.89 23.87
CA TYR A 58 -7.31 -8.97 24.04
C TYR A 58 -7.83 -9.43 22.67
N ALA A 59 -8.24 -8.51 21.80
CA ALA A 59 -8.70 -8.84 20.45
C ALA A 59 -7.60 -9.55 19.63
N LEU A 60 -6.38 -9.03 19.67
CA LEU A 60 -5.24 -9.65 18.97
C LEU A 60 -4.94 -11.08 19.47
N ASN A 61 -5.06 -11.33 20.77
CA ASN A 61 -4.86 -12.67 21.33
C ASN A 61 -5.99 -13.67 20.99
N GLN A 62 -7.10 -13.20 20.46
CA GLN A 62 -8.20 -14.04 19.96
C GLN A 62 -8.11 -14.26 18.43
N ASP A 63 -7.01 -13.79 17.80
CA ASP A 63 -6.83 -13.81 16.36
C ASP A 63 -7.97 -13.10 15.59
N SER A 64 -8.62 -12.13 16.25
CA SER A 64 -9.75 -11.38 15.67
C SER A 64 -9.27 -10.36 14.62
N VAL A 65 -7.97 -10.11 14.53
CA VAL A 65 -7.37 -9.15 13.58
C VAL A 65 -6.22 -9.81 12.85
N LEU A 66 -6.31 -9.86 11.54
CA LEU A 66 -5.25 -10.32 10.66
C LEU A 66 -4.66 -9.14 9.90
N VAL A 67 -3.38 -9.19 9.60
CA VAL A 67 -2.70 -8.25 8.71
C VAL A 67 -2.01 -9.04 7.61
N ASN A 68 -2.39 -8.80 6.37
CA ASN A 68 -1.89 -9.54 5.21
C ASN A 68 -2.04 -11.08 5.36
N GLY A 69 -3.16 -11.53 5.92
CA GLY A 69 -3.46 -12.93 6.21
C GLY A 69 -2.85 -13.48 7.50
N ASP A 70 -1.89 -12.79 8.12
CA ASP A 70 -1.18 -13.26 9.30
C ASP A 70 -1.84 -12.73 10.60
N ALA A 71 -2.02 -13.60 11.60
CA ALA A 71 -2.46 -13.20 12.94
C ALA A 71 -1.38 -12.38 13.66
N ILE A 72 -1.75 -11.25 14.21
CA ILE A 72 -0.83 -10.29 14.83
C ILE A 72 -1.03 -10.24 16.34
N SER A 73 0.04 -10.41 17.10
CA SER A 73 0.04 -10.34 18.56
C SER A 73 0.59 -9.04 19.14
N ASP A 74 1.38 -8.27 18.37
CA ASP A 74 1.94 -6.98 18.82
C ASP A 74 1.08 -5.82 18.33
N GLU A 75 0.43 -5.14 19.27
CA GLU A 75 -0.39 -3.95 19.00
C GLU A 75 0.41 -2.76 18.43
N ARG A 76 1.75 -2.84 18.47
CA ARG A 76 2.64 -1.81 17.93
C ARG A 76 3.19 -2.17 16.56
N ARG A 77 2.75 -3.31 15.97
CA ARG A 77 3.16 -3.67 14.61
C ARG A 77 2.91 -2.48 13.68
N PRO A 78 3.93 -2.03 12.94
CA PRO A 78 3.75 -0.99 11.93
C PRO A 78 2.85 -1.51 10.80
N ILE A 79 1.89 -0.71 10.42
CA ILE A 79 0.98 -0.93 9.29
C ILE A 79 1.25 0.20 8.31
N GLY A 80 1.40 -0.11 7.05
CA GLY A 80 1.72 0.85 6.01
C GLY A 80 0.89 0.66 4.77
N MET A 81 1.33 1.29 3.70
CA MET A 81 0.64 1.32 2.43
C MET A 81 0.45 -0.07 1.84
N PHE A 82 -0.73 -0.29 1.28
CA PHE A 82 -1.20 -1.54 0.66
C PHE A 82 -1.34 -2.72 1.62
N ASP A 83 -1.11 -2.54 2.93
CA ASP A 83 -1.46 -3.58 3.88
C ASP A 83 -2.96 -3.80 3.93
N ILE A 84 -3.36 -5.06 4.10
CA ILE A 84 -4.75 -5.48 4.29
C ILE A 84 -4.96 -5.78 5.77
N ILE A 85 -5.97 -5.17 6.35
CA ILE A 85 -6.40 -5.45 7.73
C ILE A 85 -7.76 -6.15 7.66
N ALA A 86 -7.85 -7.36 8.20
CA ALA A 86 -9.06 -8.14 8.25
C ALA A 86 -9.55 -8.32 9.71
N PHE A 87 -10.82 -8.06 9.93
CA PHE A 87 -11.53 -8.29 11.20
C PHE A 87 -12.41 -9.52 11.08
N THR A 88 -11.90 -10.67 11.53
CA THR A 88 -12.52 -11.98 11.29
C THR A 88 -13.92 -12.11 11.88
N GLU A 89 -14.17 -11.54 13.07
CA GLU A 89 -15.49 -11.61 13.74
C GLU A 89 -16.54 -10.69 13.11
N ARG A 90 -16.10 -9.65 12.37
CA ARG A 90 -16.97 -8.64 11.76
C ARG A 90 -17.15 -8.84 10.26
N GLU A 91 -16.31 -9.70 9.66
CA GLU A 91 -16.23 -9.89 8.21
C GLU A 91 -15.97 -8.56 7.48
N GLU A 92 -15.16 -7.70 8.09
CA GLU A 92 -14.77 -6.39 7.56
C GLU A 92 -13.31 -6.42 7.14
N TYR A 93 -13.04 -5.87 5.97
CA TYR A 93 -11.69 -5.83 5.38
C TYR A 93 -11.36 -4.41 4.98
N TYR A 94 -10.14 -3.97 5.25
CA TYR A 94 -9.66 -2.65 4.91
C TYR A 94 -8.31 -2.74 4.23
N ARG A 95 -8.16 -2.01 3.15
CA ARG A 95 -6.87 -1.75 2.51
C ARG A 95 -6.35 -0.40 2.99
N VAL A 96 -5.06 -0.33 3.30
CA VAL A 96 -4.39 0.93 3.64
C VAL A 96 -3.93 1.58 2.36
N PHE A 97 -4.45 2.78 2.09
CA PHE A 97 -4.13 3.55 0.90
C PHE A 97 -3.84 5.02 1.27
N PRO A 98 -3.03 5.77 0.53
CA PRO A 98 -2.87 7.19 0.76
C PRO A 98 -4.16 7.94 0.34
N ASP A 99 -4.66 8.79 1.23
CA ASP A 99 -5.73 9.76 0.97
C ASP A 99 -5.14 11.03 0.32
N GLU A 100 -5.99 11.92 -0.17
CA GLU A 100 -5.59 13.25 -0.64
C GLU A 100 -4.70 13.95 0.40
N GLY A 101 -3.49 14.33 -0.01
CA GLY A 101 -2.48 14.90 0.88
C GLY A 101 -1.60 13.89 1.62
N GLY A 102 -1.60 12.61 1.21
CA GLY A 102 -0.65 11.59 1.62
C GLY A 102 -0.83 11.02 3.02
N ARG A 103 -2.00 11.17 3.62
CA ARG A 103 -2.32 10.47 4.86
C ARG A 103 -2.80 9.06 4.55
N LEU A 104 -2.35 8.11 5.34
CA LEU A 104 -2.83 6.73 5.23
C LEU A 104 -4.30 6.67 5.69
N ALA A 105 -5.17 6.21 4.82
CA ALA A 105 -6.57 5.97 5.05
C ALA A 105 -6.88 4.47 5.02
N LEU A 106 -8.00 4.08 5.61
CA LEU A 106 -8.51 2.72 5.59
C LEU A 106 -9.70 2.68 4.63
N THR A 107 -9.47 2.13 3.44
CA THR A 107 -10.52 1.94 2.43
C THR A 107 -11.16 0.57 2.61
N PRO A 108 -12.49 0.47 2.80
CA PRO A 108 -13.18 -0.80 2.86
C PRO A 108 -13.01 -1.57 1.53
N VAL A 109 -12.80 -2.86 1.62
CA VAL A 109 -12.69 -3.74 0.45
C VAL A 109 -13.49 -5.02 0.67
N ASP A 110 -13.86 -5.68 -0.41
CA ASP A 110 -14.54 -6.96 -0.37
C ASP A 110 -13.60 -8.09 0.04
N ALA A 111 -14.14 -9.21 0.50
CA ALA A 111 -13.37 -10.37 0.94
C ALA A 111 -12.44 -10.92 -0.17
N ASP A 112 -12.90 -10.91 -1.42
CA ASP A 112 -12.09 -11.36 -2.56
C ASP A 112 -10.89 -10.42 -2.80
N ALA A 113 -11.10 -9.11 -2.70
CA ALA A 113 -10.04 -8.11 -2.81
C ALA A 113 -9.07 -8.12 -1.62
N ALA A 114 -9.50 -8.62 -0.45
CA ALA A 114 -8.67 -8.78 0.72
C ALA A 114 -7.73 -10.00 0.65
N GLY A 115 -7.96 -10.93 -0.26
CA GLY A 115 -7.12 -12.11 -0.50
C GLY A 115 -5.77 -11.78 -1.14
N SER A 116 -5.56 -10.55 -1.61
CA SER A 116 -4.32 -10.16 -2.26
C SER A 116 -3.89 -8.73 -1.91
N ARG A 117 -2.59 -8.48 -1.89
CA ARG A 117 -2.01 -7.17 -1.62
C ARG A 117 -1.04 -6.74 -2.70
N LEU A 118 -0.89 -5.44 -2.87
CA LEU A 118 0.05 -4.83 -3.81
C LEU A 118 1.41 -4.61 -3.15
N GLY A 119 2.49 -4.82 -3.91
CA GLY A 119 3.84 -4.53 -3.47
C GLY A 119 4.71 -3.99 -4.61
N LYS A 120 5.34 -2.82 -4.43
CA LYS A 120 6.30 -2.25 -5.37
C LYS A 120 7.66 -2.92 -5.18
N ILE A 121 8.31 -3.35 -6.27
CA ILE A 121 9.67 -3.88 -6.25
C ILE A 121 10.65 -2.72 -6.09
N ILE A 122 11.35 -2.68 -4.95
CA ILE A 122 12.38 -1.65 -4.71
C ILE A 122 13.79 -2.16 -4.98
N ARG A 123 13.98 -3.48 -4.98
CA ARG A 123 15.29 -4.10 -5.18
C ARG A 123 15.17 -5.48 -5.80
N LYS A 124 16.09 -5.78 -6.71
CA LYS A 124 16.26 -7.09 -7.32
C LYS A 124 17.71 -7.49 -7.21
N GLU A 125 18.00 -8.64 -6.62
CA GLU A 125 19.34 -9.15 -6.45
C GLU A 125 19.42 -10.67 -6.60
N GLN A 126 20.55 -11.17 -7.11
CA GLN A 126 20.79 -12.60 -7.19
C GLN A 126 21.32 -13.10 -5.84
N VAL A 127 20.73 -14.17 -5.32
CA VAL A 127 21.10 -14.79 -4.05
C VAL A 127 21.99 -16.04 -4.26
N THR A 128 22.62 -16.48 -3.18
CA THR A 128 23.40 -17.72 -3.21
C THR A 128 22.51 -18.89 -3.60
N GLY A 129 22.88 -19.60 -4.65
CA GLY A 129 22.09 -20.72 -5.21
C GLY A 129 21.63 -20.47 -6.64
N GLY A 130 21.70 -19.23 -7.11
CA GLY A 130 21.36 -18.85 -8.48
C GLY A 130 19.99 -18.20 -8.64
N ASP A 131 19.11 -18.34 -7.66
CA ASP A 131 17.79 -17.69 -7.62
C ASP A 131 17.92 -16.17 -7.47
N PHE A 132 16.83 -15.47 -7.75
CA PHE A 132 16.72 -14.03 -7.55
C PHE A 132 15.80 -13.73 -6.36
N GLN A 133 16.11 -12.65 -5.65
CA GLN A 133 15.28 -12.10 -4.59
C GLN A 133 14.76 -10.73 -5.00
N LEU A 134 13.44 -10.60 -4.99
CA LEU A 134 12.73 -9.35 -5.16
C LEU A 134 12.38 -8.83 -3.76
N THR A 135 12.85 -7.63 -3.44
CA THR A 135 12.50 -6.96 -2.18
C THR A 135 11.45 -5.90 -2.47
N LEU A 136 10.35 -5.96 -1.74
CA LEU A 136 9.22 -5.03 -1.87
C LEU A 136 9.36 -3.84 -0.94
N HIS A 137 8.55 -2.81 -1.16
CA HIS A 137 8.53 -1.56 -0.40
C HIS A 137 8.31 -1.76 1.11
N ASP A 138 7.57 -2.80 1.50
CA ASP A 138 7.31 -3.17 2.90
C ASP A 138 8.46 -3.99 3.55
N GLY A 139 9.49 -4.34 2.76
CA GLY A 139 10.61 -5.18 3.19
C GLY A 139 10.36 -6.68 3.01
N THR A 140 9.22 -7.10 2.46
CA THR A 140 8.97 -8.50 2.09
C THR A 140 9.92 -8.93 0.98
N ASN A 141 10.44 -10.16 1.08
CA ASN A 141 11.34 -10.74 0.10
C ASN A 141 10.66 -11.94 -0.56
N ILE A 142 10.58 -11.91 -1.89
CA ILE A 142 10.04 -12.99 -2.72
C ILE A 142 11.20 -13.60 -3.51
N ARG A 143 11.32 -14.92 -3.52
CA ARG A 143 12.29 -15.64 -4.33
C ARG A 143 11.65 -16.14 -5.62
N VAL A 144 12.35 -15.94 -6.74
CA VAL A 144 11.98 -16.42 -8.06
C VAL A 144 13.19 -17.07 -8.71
N GLU A 145 12.97 -18.13 -9.49
CA GLU A 145 14.04 -18.83 -10.22
C GLU A 145 14.59 -17.96 -11.37
N ASP A 146 13.70 -17.27 -12.06
CA ASP A 146 14.02 -16.30 -13.11
C ASP A 146 13.39 -14.95 -12.81
N ALA A 147 14.19 -13.91 -12.90
CA ALA A 147 13.75 -12.54 -12.68
C ALA A 147 13.88 -11.68 -13.96
N SER A 148 14.00 -12.29 -15.13
CA SER A 148 14.12 -11.54 -16.40
C SER A 148 12.91 -10.66 -16.70
N GLU A 149 11.73 -11.08 -16.24
CA GLU A 149 10.45 -10.36 -16.45
C GLU A 149 10.22 -9.23 -15.45
N TYR A 150 10.92 -9.25 -14.30
CA TYR A 150 10.70 -8.29 -13.22
C TYR A 150 11.74 -7.16 -13.25
N SER A 151 11.30 -5.94 -13.07
CA SER A 151 12.16 -4.76 -12.94
C SER A 151 11.91 -4.03 -11.62
N THR A 152 12.85 -3.19 -11.21
CA THR A 152 12.59 -2.25 -10.10
C THR A 152 11.53 -1.25 -10.52
N ASN A 153 10.69 -0.82 -9.58
CA ASN A 153 9.49 0.00 -9.74
C ASN A 153 8.27 -0.73 -10.30
N ASP A 154 8.40 -1.96 -10.81
CA ASP A 154 7.22 -2.79 -11.10
C ASP A 154 6.43 -3.07 -9.83
N SER A 155 5.14 -3.33 -9.98
CA SER A 155 4.26 -3.74 -8.89
C SER A 155 3.86 -5.21 -9.04
N LEU A 156 3.78 -5.89 -7.90
CA LEU A 156 3.33 -7.28 -7.81
C LEU A 156 2.07 -7.36 -6.96
N VAL A 157 1.10 -8.12 -7.42
CA VAL A 157 -0.02 -8.57 -6.59
C VAL A 157 0.34 -9.91 -5.98
N ILE A 158 0.27 -9.98 -4.66
CA ILE A 158 0.72 -11.13 -3.87
C ILE A 158 -0.47 -11.67 -3.11
N ASP A 159 -0.70 -12.97 -3.22
CA ASP A 159 -1.68 -13.66 -2.40
C ASP A 159 -1.30 -13.56 -0.92
N THR A 160 -2.28 -13.30 -0.06
CA THR A 160 -2.05 -13.14 1.38
C THR A 160 -1.83 -14.46 2.10
N ASP A 161 -2.32 -15.58 1.58
CA ASP A 161 -2.25 -16.90 2.22
C ASP A 161 -0.94 -17.62 1.88
N ASP A 162 -0.67 -17.84 0.60
CA ASP A 162 0.48 -18.63 0.14
C ASP A 162 1.69 -17.77 -0.26
N LYS A 163 1.53 -16.43 -0.29
CA LYS A 163 2.55 -15.45 -0.67
C LYS A 163 3.02 -15.61 -2.12
N SER A 164 2.23 -16.25 -2.98
CA SER A 164 2.53 -16.39 -4.41
C SER A 164 2.26 -15.08 -5.17
N ILE A 165 2.93 -14.93 -6.31
CA ILE A 165 2.69 -13.80 -7.22
C ILE A 165 1.45 -14.15 -8.06
N VAL A 166 0.39 -13.34 -7.91
CA VAL A 166 -0.88 -13.48 -8.64
C VAL A 166 -0.84 -12.68 -9.94
N ALA A 167 -0.30 -11.46 -9.90
CA ALA A 167 -0.18 -10.59 -11.06
C ALA A 167 1.09 -9.74 -10.99
N HIS A 168 1.52 -9.25 -12.15
CA HIS A 168 2.67 -8.39 -12.31
C HIS A 168 2.29 -7.21 -13.21
N PHE A 169 2.51 -6.00 -12.71
CA PHE A 169 2.26 -4.75 -13.44
C PHE A 169 3.60 -4.08 -13.74
N VAL A 170 3.89 -3.93 -15.01
CA VAL A 170 5.14 -3.35 -15.49
C VAL A 170 5.09 -1.83 -15.35
N TYR A 171 6.18 -1.24 -14.86
CA TYR A 171 6.35 0.20 -14.81
C TYR A 171 6.85 0.72 -16.15
N GLU A 172 5.94 1.25 -16.96
CA GLU A 172 6.22 1.80 -18.29
C GLU A 172 5.28 2.97 -18.63
N GLU A 173 5.54 3.67 -19.73
CA GLU A 173 4.64 4.69 -20.26
C GLU A 173 3.29 4.06 -20.63
N GLY A 174 2.19 4.69 -20.24
CA GLY A 174 0.82 4.17 -20.36
C GLY A 174 0.36 3.35 -19.16
N ALA A 175 1.21 3.09 -18.15
CA ALA A 175 0.79 2.38 -16.95
C ALA A 175 -0.04 3.29 -16.03
N LEU A 176 -1.09 2.72 -15.41
CA LEU A 176 -1.88 3.40 -14.39
C LEU A 176 -1.08 3.43 -13.08
N VAL A 177 -0.93 4.60 -12.50
CA VAL A 177 -0.10 4.80 -11.31
C VAL A 177 -0.78 5.67 -10.27
N THR A 178 -0.38 5.48 -9.02
CA THR A 178 -0.70 6.39 -7.93
C THR A 178 0.57 7.01 -7.35
N ALA A 179 0.51 8.27 -6.98
CA ALA A 179 1.55 8.91 -6.20
C ALA A 179 1.32 8.60 -4.70
N VAL A 180 2.35 8.12 -4.04
CA VAL A 180 2.25 7.62 -2.65
C VAL A 180 2.84 8.57 -1.62
N ASP A 181 3.61 9.57 -2.07
CA ASP A 181 4.22 10.60 -1.23
C ASP A 181 4.39 11.90 -2.02
N GLY A 182 4.77 12.97 -1.31
CA GLY A 182 4.98 14.29 -1.90
C GLY A 182 3.69 15.13 -1.98
N GLN A 183 3.69 16.13 -2.87
CA GLN A 183 2.58 17.07 -3.02
C GLN A 183 1.34 16.41 -3.65
N HIS A 184 1.57 15.42 -4.49
CA HIS A 184 0.54 14.70 -5.27
C HIS A 184 0.19 13.33 -4.68
N ALA A 185 0.52 13.11 -3.41
CA ALA A 185 0.18 11.86 -2.75
C ALA A 185 -1.33 11.64 -2.71
N GLY A 186 -1.77 10.47 -3.18
CA GLY A 186 -3.18 10.12 -3.41
C GLY A 186 -3.67 10.36 -4.84
N ASP A 187 -2.96 11.18 -5.64
CA ASP A 187 -3.34 11.38 -7.05
C ASP A 187 -3.10 10.12 -7.87
N ILE A 188 -4.04 9.83 -8.76
CA ILE A 188 -3.97 8.71 -9.71
C ILE A 188 -3.87 9.30 -11.12
N GLY A 189 -3.11 8.64 -12.00
CA GLY A 189 -2.94 9.06 -13.39
C GLY A 189 -2.28 7.99 -14.23
N GLU A 190 -2.30 8.16 -15.53
CA GLU A 190 -1.58 7.34 -16.49
C GLU A 190 -0.21 7.98 -16.78
N VAL A 191 0.85 7.17 -16.81
CA VAL A 191 2.22 7.66 -17.06
C VAL A 191 2.34 8.15 -18.50
N ASP A 192 2.59 9.44 -18.69
CA ASP A 192 2.84 10.04 -20.01
C ASP A 192 4.31 9.91 -20.41
N GLU A 193 5.23 10.23 -19.49
CA GLU A 193 6.66 10.28 -19.77
C GLU A 193 7.48 9.97 -18.51
N ILE A 194 8.55 9.22 -18.69
CA ILE A 194 9.56 8.93 -17.65
C ILE A 194 10.87 9.61 -18.06
N VAL A 195 11.23 10.68 -17.36
CA VAL A 195 12.47 11.44 -17.64
C VAL A 195 13.59 10.96 -16.74
N VAL A 196 14.58 10.31 -17.36
CA VAL A 196 15.77 9.82 -16.66
C VAL A 196 16.70 10.98 -16.32
N THR A 197 16.92 11.21 -15.03
CA THR A 197 17.83 12.24 -14.53
C THR A 197 19.28 11.73 -14.56
N PRO A 198 20.21 12.37 -15.29
CA PRO A 198 21.61 11.97 -15.28
C PRO A 198 22.23 12.17 -13.89
N GLY A 199 22.89 11.13 -13.35
CA GLY A 199 23.58 11.20 -12.06
C GLY A 199 22.86 10.47 -10.95
N SER A 200 22.90 11.02 -9.73
CA SER A 200 22.33 10.41 -8.51
C SER A 200 20.96 10.98 -8.13
N GLY A 201 20.36 11.80 -8.96
CA GLY A 201 19.00 12.30 -8.75
C GLY A 201 17.95 11.25 -9.11
N SER A 202 16.80 11.31 -8.46
CA SER A 202 15.66 10.47 -8.82
C SER A 202 15.13 10.86 -10.20
N ASN A 203 14.62 9.89 -10.95
CA ASN A 203 13.93 10.14 -12.21
C ASN A 203 12.62 10.90 -11.94
N THR A 204 12.19 11.67 -12.93
CA THR A 204 10.92 12.40 -12.88
C THR A 204 9.88 11.67 -13.72
N VAL A 205 8.66 11.61 -13.21
CA VAL A 205 7.51 11.00 -13.87
C VAL A 205 6.44 12.05 -14.09
N TYR A 206 5.95 12.13 -15.30
CA TYR A 206 4.78 12.92 -15.68
C TYR A 206 3.62 11.95 -15.84
N ALA A 207 2.53 12.19 -15.11
CA ALA A 207 1.31 11.41 -15.21
C ALA A 207 0.12 12.33 -15.49
N SER A 208 -0.76 11.91 -16.40
CA SER A 208 -1.97 12.64 -16.75
C SER A 208 -3.20 12.04 -16.05
N ASN A 209 -4.13 12.94 -15.71
CA ASN A 209 -5.47 12.61 -15.25
C ASN A 209 -6.44 13.69 -15.73
N GLU A 210 -7.75 13.51 -15.49
CA GLU A 210 -8.76 14.52 -15.94
C GLU A 210 -8.53 15.91 -15.31
N ALA A 211 -7.92 16.00 -14.14
CA ALA A 211 -7.61 17.27 -13.50
C ALA A 211 -6.43 18.04 -14.16
N GLY A 212 -5.73 17.41 -15.12
CA GLY A 212 -4.65 18.03 -15.88
C GLY A 212 -3.26 17.40 -15.68
N GLY A 213 -3.15 16.41 -14.82
CA GLY A 213 -1.90 15.68 -14.58
C GLY A 213 -1.00 16.28 -13.51
N PHE A 214 0.05 15.53 -13.16
CA PHE A 214 1.01 15.89 -12.13
C PHE A 214 2.44 15.43 -12.47
N GLU A 215 3.42 16.10 -11.87
CA GLU A 215 4.83 15.76 -11.93
C GLU A 215 5.31 15.31 -10.56
N THR A 216 5.97 14.15 -10.50
CA THR A 216 6.52 13.62 -9.27
C THR A 216 7.82 12.84 -9.51
N VAL A 217 8.45 12.36 -8.45
CA VAL A 217 9.64 11.52 -8.55
C VAL A 217 9.26 10.05 -8.63
N GLU A 218 10.03 9.27 -9.37
CA GLU A 218 9.81 7.83 -9.59
C GLU A 218 9.68 7.02 -8.29
N GLU A 219 10.37 7.45 -7.23
CA GLU A 219 10.30 6.79 -5.91
C GLU A 219 8.88 6.83 -5.32
N TYR A 220 8.12 7.89 -5.60
CA TYR A 220 6.77 8.09 -5.09
C TYR A 220 5.68 7.49 -5.97
N VAL A 221 6.02 6.88 -7.09
CA VAL A 221 5.06 6.29 -8.02
C VAL A 221 4.94 4.80 -7.77
N VAL A 222 3.72 4.30 -7.73
CA VAL A 222 3.41 2.86 -7.65
C VAL A 222 2.43 2.53 -8.77
N VAL A 223 2.73 1.50 -9.56
CA VAL A 223 1.80 0.99 -10.58
C VAL A 223 0.66 0.27 -9.88
N ILE A 224 -0.55 0.62 -10.25
CA ILE A 224 -1.79 0.03 -9.73
C ILE A 224 -2.61 -0.55 -10.87
N ASP A 225 -3.56 -1.39 -10.52
CA ASP A 225 -4.60 -1.88 -11.43
C ASP A 225 -5.92 -1.12 -11.17
N GLU A 226 -6.84 -1.18 -12.10
CA GLU A 226 -8.18 -0.61 -11.99
C GLU A 226 -8.92 -1.05 -10.71
N ASN A 227 -8.64 -2.26 -10.22
CA ASN A 227 -9.19 -2.78 -8.96
C ASN A 227 -8.70 -2.05 -7.68
N PHE A 228 -7.69 -1.20 -7.82
CA PHE A 228 -7.18 -0.37 -6.71
C PHE A 228 -7.72 1.05 -6.75
N VAL A 229 -8.52 1.36 -7.76
CA VAL A 229 -9.17 2.65 -7.95
C VAL A 229 -10.56 2.59 -7.31
N ASP A 230 -10.94 3.58 -6.51
CA ASP A 230 -12.28 3.64 -5.93
C ASP A 230 -13.35 3.67 -7.02
N ALA A 231 -14.48 2.98 -6.80
CA ALA A 231 -15.57 2.88 -7.75
C ALA A 231 -16.19 4.24 -8.18
N ASP A 232 -15.94 5.28 -7.40
CA ASP A 232 -16.35 6.66 -7.70
C ASP A 232 -15.28 7.47 -8.45
N SER A 233 -14.12 6.86 -8.73
CA SER A 233 -13.06 7.52 -9.49
C SER A 233 -13.31 7.36 -10.98
N GLU A 234 -12.85 8.33 -11.73
CA GLU A 234 -12.95 8.47 -13.15
C GLU A 234 -12.44 7.27 -13.96
N PHE A 235 -11.33 6.66 -13.49
CA PHE A 235 -10.73 5.50 -14.13
C PHE A 235 -11.56 4.21 -13.97
N ALA A 236 -12.41 4.09 -12.95
CA ALA A 236 -13.34 2.97 -12.80
C ALA A 236 -14.51 3.03 -13.80
N ALA A 237 -14.87 4.22 -14.27
CA ALA A 237 -15.97 4.41 -15.22
C ALA A 237 -15.59 4.09 -16.68
N GLY A 238 -14.30 4.09 -17.02
CA GLY A 238 -13.81 3.85 -18.40
C GLY A 238 -13.75 2.38 -18.82
N SER A 239 -13.67 1.44 -17.88
CA SER A 239 -13.48 0.02 -18.19
C SER A 239 -14.76 -0.75 -18.55
N THR A 240 -15.94 -0.19 -18.27
CA THR A 240 -17.22 -0.85 -18.57
C THR A 240 -17.68 -0.72 -20.02
N ASP A 241 -17.12 0.21 -20.80
CA ASP A 241 -17.55 0.43 -22.20
C ASP A 241 -16.80 -0.42 -23.24
N ALA A 242 -15.69 -1.08 -22.86
CA ALA A 242 -14.91 -1.89 -23.81
C ALA A 242 -15.37 -3.37 -23.89
N ALA A 243 -16.17 -3.86 -22.94
CA ALA A 243 -16.60 -5.26 -22.90
C ALA A 243 -17.91 -5.54 -23.63
N ASP A 244 -18.74 -4.53 -23.94
CA ASP A 244 -20.05 -4.72 -24.59
C ASP A 244 -20.07 -4.48 -26.11
N ALA A 245 -18.94 -4.20 -26.75
CA ALA A 245 -18.88 -3.89 -28.18
C ALA A 245 -18.72 -5.11 -29.11
N ASP A 246 -18.48 -6.31 -28.57
CA ASP A 246 -18.24 -7.53 -29.40
C ASP A 246 -19.37 -8.59 -29.36
N ALA A 247 -20.55 -8.28 -28.82
CA ALA A 247 -21.62 -9.27 -28.67
C ALA A 247 -22.82 -9.13 -29.60
N ASP A 248 -22.82 -8.21 -30.58
CA ASP A 248 -23.97 -8.02 -31.45
C ASP A 248 -23.63 -7.97 -32.95
N ASP A 249 -22.93 -8.99 -33.46
CA ASP A 249 -22.90 -9.31 -34.91
C ASP A 249 -22.53 -10.78 -35.19
N ALA A 250 -23.49 -11.69 -34.96
CA ALA A 250 -23.47 -13.03 -35.55
C ALA A 250 -24.90 -13.58 -35.72
#